data_03f331533711dea2d2db54c32a30c7bd
#
_entry.id   03f331533711dea2d2db54c32a30c7bd
#
_cell.length_a   1.000
_cell.length_b   1.000
_cell.length_c   1.000
_cell.angle_alpha   90.00
_cell.angle_beta   90.00
_cell.angle_gamma   90.00
#
_symmetry.space_group_name_H-M   'P 1'
#
loop_
_entity.id
_entity.type
_entity.pdbx_description
1 polymer ?
#
loop_
_entity_poly.entity_id
_entity_poly.type
_entity_poly.pdbx_seq_one_letter_code
_entity_poly.pdbx_strand_id
1 'polypeptide(L)'
;MEELFEARNPKYFAEIAPYEGKIIDVESEGSEVTLTFEALDKQTREYYVTDSTMAFMVKKGDTVEEKQIIAKSKESRQKIQVGHAGRVMKVTDDMIVIEDLIPEIRSFIIPAGRNILAKTGDVMRIGAKLTEGHVNLQSLMDTAGPLSTELYIVADIKEIYSSQGQTVNAKHIELIVRQMFSKVKITNAGDSSFFP
;
A
#
# COMPACT_ATOMS: atom_id res chain seq x y z
N MET A 1 6.41 -3.38 -22.31
CA MET A 1 7.79 -3.41 -21.75
C MET A 1 8.31 -2.03 -21.43
N GLU A 2 8.24 -1.08 -22.34
CA GLU A 2 8.69 0.30 -22.10
C GLU A 2 8.02 0.92 -20.86
N GLU A 3 6.71 0.79 -20.74
CA GLU A 3 5.94 1.27 -19.58
C GLU A 3 6.41 0.65 -18.24
N LEU A 4 6.82 -0.62 -18.24
CA LEU A 4 7.32 -1.31 -17.05
C LEU A 4 8.71 -0.80 -16.63
N PHE A 5 9.63 -0.63 -17.59
CA PHE A 5 10.97 -0.14 -17.30
C PHE A 5 11.02 1.35 -16.95
N GLU A 6 10.05 2.13 -17.43
CA GLU A 6 9.92 3.55 -17.12
C GLU A 6 8.98 3.82 -15.93
N ALA A 7 8.37 2.76 -15.37
CA ALA A 7 7.40 2.82 -14.27
C ALA A 7 6.27 3.84 -14.56
N ARG A 8 5.81 3.91 -15.81
CA ARG A 8 4.69 4.78 -16.21
C ARG A 8 3.38 4.26 -15.63
N ASN A 9 2.52 5.18 -15.25
CA ASN A 9 1.17 4.83 -14.83
C ASN A 9 0.36 4.31 -16.04
N PRO A 10 -0.14 3.06 -16.00
CA PRO A 10 -0.98 2.55 -17.08
C PRO A 10 -2.30 3.31 -17.14
N LYS A 11 -2.85 3.49 -18.36
CA LYS A 11 -4.15 4.15 -18.55
C LYS A 11 -5.30 3.42 -17.86
N TYR A 12 -5.21 2.09 -17.82
CA TYR A 12 -6.16 1.20 -17.17
C TYR A 12 -5.38 0.28 -16.23
N PHE A 13 -5.33 0.65 -14.97
CA PHE A 13 -4.65 -0.15 -13.96
C PHE A 13 -5.61 -1.09 -13.25
N ALA A 14 -5.07 -2.25 -12.85
CA ALA A 14 -5.78 -3.20 -12.01
C ALA A 14 -5.87 -2.64 -10.59
N GLU A 15 -7.03 -2.82 -9.95
CA GLU A 15 -7.13 -2.64 -8.51
C GLU A 15 -6.37 -3.77 -7.82
N ILE A 16 -5.65 -3.44 -6.77
CA ILE A 16 -4.84 -4.39 -5.98
C ILE A 16 -5.31 -4.41 -4.52
N ALA A 17 -5.14 -5.57 -3.87
CA ALA A 17 -5.44 -5.72 -2.46
C ALA A 17 -4.47 -4.89 -1.62
N PRO A 18 -4.95 -3.95 -0.78
CA PRO A 18 -4.09 -3.05 -0.01
C PRO A 18 -3.40 -3.75 1.18
N TYR A 19 -3.94 -4.87 1.63
CA TYR A 19 -3.44 -5.70 2.72
C TYR A 19 -3.89 -7.15 2.50
N GLU A 20 -3.46 -8.06 3.35
CA GLU A 20 -3.95 -9.43 3.33
C GLU A 20 -5.40 -9.47 3.87
N GLY A 21 -6.31 -10.04 3.08
CA GLY A 21 -7.73 -9.96 3.42
C GLY A 21 -8.61 -10.89 2.62
N LYS A 22 -9.90 -10.82 2.90
CA LYS A 22 -10.94 -11.65 2.28
C LYS A 22 -11.97 -10.78 1.56
N ILE A 23 -12.41 -11.25 0.40
CA ILE A 23 -13.56 -10.66 -0.29
C ILE A 23 -14.83 -11.06 0.44
N ILE A 24 -15.54 -10.07 1.01
CA ILE A 24 -16.83 -10.32 1.69
C ILE A 24 -17.94 -10.43 0.66
N ASP A 25 -17.99 -9.43 -0.24
CA ASP A 25 -19.08 -9.32 -1.19
C ASP A 25 -18.64 -8.70 -2.52
N VAL A 26 -19.39 -9.05 -3.58
CA VAL A 26 -19.24 -8.52 -4.94
C VAL A 26 -20.65 -8.22 -5.46
N GLU A 27 -21.09 -6.98 -5.31
CA GLU A 27 -22.39 -6.53 -5.74
C GLU A 27 -22.32 -5.80 -7.09
N SER A 28 -23.22 -6.16 -8.00
CA SER A 28 -23.34 -5.50 -9.31
C SER A 28 -24.58 -4.61 -9.33
N GLU A 29 -24.39 -3.30 -9.36
CA GLU A 29 -25.47 -2.33 -9.49
C GLU A 29 -25.35 -1.59 -10.85
N GLY A 30 -26.21 -1.99 -11.79
CA GLY A 30 -26.27 -1.34 -13.11
C GLY A 30 -24.96 -1.43 -13.89
N SER A 31 -24.23 -0.32 -14.01
CA SER A 31 -22.96 -0.22 -14.73
C SER A 31 -21.71 -0.27 -13.84
N GLU A 32 -21.86 -0.45 -12.56
CA GLU A 32 -20.75 -0.48 -11.60
C GLU A 32 -20.78 -1.77 -10.78
N VAL A 33 -19.61 -2.22 -10.34
CA VAL A 33 -19.49 -3.35 -9.44
C VAL A 33 -18.77 -2.88 -8.18
N THR A 34 -19.41 -3.07 -7.03
CA THR A 34 -18.83 -2.78 -5.73
C THR A 34 -18.25 -4.06 -5.14
N LEU A 35 -16.94 -4.06 -4.92
CA LEU A 35 -16.21 -5.15 -4.28
C LEU A 35 -15.90 -4.74 -2.84
N THR A 36 -16.40 -5.48 -1.86
CA THR A 36 -16.13 -5.25 -0.44
C THR A 36 -15.07 -6.21 0.08
N PHE A 37 -14.00 -5.64 0.61
CA PHE A 37 -12.80 -6.32 1.06
C PHE A 37 -12.56 -6.08 2.55
N GLU A 38 -12.34 -7.12 3.33
CA GLU A 38 -12.05 -7.09 4.76
C GLU A 38 -10.64 -7.59 5.04
N ALA A 39 -9.87 -6.85 5.83
CA ALA A 39 -8.56 -7.30 6.29
C ALA A 39 -8.68 -8.55 7.17
N LEU A 40 -7.74 -9.51 7.03
CA LEU A 40 -7.66 -10.66 7.93
C LEU A 40 -7.23 -10.26 9.33
N ASP A 41 -6.24 -9.37 9.39
CA ASP A 41 -5.67 -8.88 10.64
C ASP A 41 -5.99 -7.40 10.85
N LYS A 42 -5.99 -7.01 12.12
CA LYS A 42 -6.08 -5.61 12.50
C LYS A 42 -4.87 -4.86 11.99
N GLN A 43 -5.11 -3.72 11.36
CA GLN A 43 -4.02 -2.93 10.81
C GLN A 43 -3.29 -2.17 11.90
N THR A 44 -1.98 -2.12 11.80
CA THR A 44 -1.12 -1.33 12.69
C THR A 44 -0.64 -0.10 11.93
N ARG A 45 -0.87 1.07 12.52
CA ARG A 45 -0.52 2.37 11.92
C ARG A 45 0.51 3.09 12.75
N GLU A 46 1.49 3.65 12.09
CA GLU A 46 2.55 4.42 12.70
C GLU A 46 2.34 5.91 12.45
N TYR A 47 2.40 6.68 13.51
CA TYR A 47 2.30 8.14 13.47
C TYR A 47 3.61 8.72 13.99
N TYR A 48 4.27 9.49 13.14
CA TYR A 48 5.56 10.10 13.43
C TYR A 48 5.40 11.57 13.85
N VAL A 49 6.19 11.99 14.81
CA VAL A 49 6.34 13.39 15.20
C VAL A 49 7.41 14.01 14.29
N THR A 50 7.04 15.05 13.59
CA THR A 50 7.92 15.76 12.65
C THR A 50 8.64 16.94 13.30
N ASP A 51 8.27 17.30 14.53
CA ASP A 51 8.79 18.46 15.24
C ASP A 51 9.07 18.09 16.69
N SER A 52 10.30 18.37 17.17
CA SER A 52 10.74 18.12 18.54
C SER A 52 9.94 18.87 19.62
N THR A 53 9.12 19.85 19.22
CA THR A 53 8.21 20.57 20.11
C THR A 53 6.86 19.89 20.33
N MET A 54 6.58 18.81 19.57
CA MET A 54 5.36 18.03 19.70
C MET A 54 5.44 17.07 20.89
N ALA A 55 4.35 16.97 21.64
CA ALA A 55 4.21 16.00 22.72
C ALA A 55 3.00 15.11 22.47
N PHE A 56 3.19 13.81 22.70
CA PHE A 56 2.09 12.85 22.70
C PHE A 56 1.22 13.04 23.95
N MET A 57 -0.10 12.98 23.72
CA MET A 57 -1.11 13.14 24.79
C MET A 57 -1.66 11.80 25.28
N VAL A 58 -1.25 10.70 24.66
CA VAL A 58 -1.75 9.33 24.92
C VAL A 58 -0.60 8.43 25.38
N LYS A 59 -0.94 7.40 26.16
CA LYS A 59 0.00 6.44 26.71
C LYS A 59 -0.21 5.05 26.10
N LYS A 60 0.81 4.18 26.23
CA LYS A 60 0.69 2.77 25.85
C LYS A 60 -0.50 2.12 26.57
N GLY A 61 -1.37 1.48 25.81
CA GLY A 61 -2.56 0.78 26.28
C GLY A 61 -3.84 1.61 26.22
N ASP A 62 -3.76 2.93 25.97
CA ASP A 62 -4.94 3.77 25.81
C ASP A 62 -5.72 3.38 24.55
N THR A 63 -7.04 3.51 24.61
CA THR A 63 -7.91 3.42 23.44
C THR A 63 -8.15 4.82 22.91
N VAL A 64 -7.99 5.00 21.60
CA VAL A 64 -8.21 6.26 20.90
C VAL A 64 -9.38 6.13 19.94
N GLU A 65 -10.18 7.19 19.84
CA GLU A 65 -11.31 7.28 18.92
C GLU A 65 -10.87 7.90 17.59
N GLU A 66 -11.70 7.68 16.55
CA GLU A 66 -11.51 8.34 15.25
C GLU A 66 -11.47 9.87 15.42
N LYS A 67 -10.54 10.53 14.71
CA LYS A 67 -10.28 11.99 14.78
C LYS A 67 -9.80 12.50 16.13
N GLN A 68 -9.50 11.65 17.09
CA GLN A 68 -8.89 12.05 18.35
C GLN A 68 -7.47 12.63 18.11
N ILE A 69 -7.15 13.70 18.81
CA ILE A 69 -5.82 14.32 18.75
C ILE A 69 -4.89 13.51 19.65
N ILE A 70 -3.81 12.94 19.09
CA ILE A 70 -2.81 12.15 19.80
C ILE A 70 -1.53 12.91 20.09
N ALA A 71 -1.23 13.93 19.29
CA ALA A 71 -0.09 14.81 19.53
C ALA A 71 -0.43 16.27 19.20
N LYS A 72 0.17 17.18 19.93
CA LYS A 72 0.02 18.62 19.74
C LYS A 72 1.35 19.31 19.94
N SER A 73 1.69 20.25 19.06
CA SER A 73 2.85 21.11 19.25
C SER A 73 2.55 22.19 20.31
N LYS A 74 3.57 22.51 21.11
CA LYS A 74 3.50 23.59 22.10
C LYS A 74 3.68 24.98 21.47
N GLU A 75 4.38 25.05 20.33
CA GLU A 75 4.76 26.31 19.68
C GLU A 75 4.01 26.56 18.38
N SER A 76 3.59 25.51 17.69
CA SER A 76 2.81 25.61 16.45
C SER A 76 1.37 25.11 16.65
N ARG A 77 0.47 25.48 15.73
CA ARG A 77 -0.91 24.97 15.75
C ARG A 77 -1.05 23.58 15.15
N GLN A 78 0.06 22.88 14.92
CA GLN A 78 0.05 21.54 14.33
C GLN A 78 -0.51 20.50 15.31
N LYS A 79 -1.33 19.61 14.79
CA LYS A 79 -1.97 18.51 15.53
C LYS A 79 -1.87 17.24 14.69
N ILE A 80 -1.64 16.12 15.34
CA ILE A 80 -1.76 14.79 14.72
C ILE A 80 -3.07 14.18 15.23
N GLN A 81 -3.94 13.78 14.30
CA GLN A 81 -5.21 13.12 14.58
C GLN A 81 -5.16 11.69 14.08
N VAL A 82 -5.82 10.81 14.81
CA VAL A 82 -5.97 9.40 14.40
C VAL A 82 -7.09 9.29 13.38
N GLY A 83 -6.85 8.53 12.30
CA GLY A 83 -7.85 8.30 11.26
C GLY A 83 -8.89 7.24 11.60
N HIS A 84 -8.59 6.36 12.57
CA HIS A 84 -9.45 5.23 12.94
C HIS A 84 -9.40 5.01 14.45
N ALA A 85 -10.44 4.39 15.01
CA ALA A 85 -10.45 3.97 16.39
C ALA A 85 -9.46 2.81 16.60
N GLY A 86 -8.57 2.94 17.58
CA GLY A 86 -7.50 1.98 17.79
C GLY A 86 -7.03 1.91 19.24
N ARG A 87 -6.09 0.99 19.47
CA ARG A 87 -5.38 0.84 20.74
C ARG A 87 -3.91 1.18 20.57
N VAL A 88 -3.39 1.99 21.46
CA VAL A 88 -1.98 2.38 21.48
C VAL A 88 -1.11 1.20 21.92
N MET A 89 -0.31 0.66 21.01
CA MET A 89 0.58 -0.49 21.27
C MET A 89 1.95 -0.06 21.77
N LYS A 90 2.49 1.02 21.20
CA LYS A 90 3.82 1.51 21.52
C LYS A 90 3.85 3.04 21.43
N VAL A 91 4.56 3.66 22.38
CA VAL A 91 4.86 5.11 22.37
C VAL A 91 6.36 5.25 22.57
N THR A 92 7.01 5.96 21.66
CA THR A 92 8.40 6.42 21.76
C THR A 92 8.43 7.93 21.63
N ASP A 93 9.58 8.55 21.79
CA ASP A 93 9.70 10.00 21.72
C ASP A 93 9.32 10.54 20.34
N ASP A 94 9.56 9.77 19.27
CA ASP A 94 9.38 10.18 17.88
C ASP A 94 8.18 9.53 17.18
N MET A 95 7.62 8.45 17.76
CA MET A 95 6.65 7.62 17.06
C MET A 95 5.62 7.01 18.01
N ILE A 96 4.39 6.95 17.54
CA ILE A 96 3.30 6.19 18.18
C ILE A 96 2.79 5.11 17.22
N VAL A 97 2.56 3.92 17.75
CA VAL A 97 2.03 2.77 17.01
C VAL A 97 0.64 2.46 17.57
N ILE A 98 -0.35 2.51 16.69
CA ILE A 98 -1.77 2.26 17.03
C ILE A 98 -2.25 1.06 16.21
N GLU A 99 -2.85 0.08 16.87
CA GLU A 99 -3.53 -1.06 16.26
C GLU A 99 -5.03 -0.77 16.18
N ASP A 100 -5.63 -0.96 15.01
CA ASP A 100 -7.06 -0.76 14.81
C ASP A 100 -7.89 -1.72 15.68
N LEU A 101 -9.03 -1.27 16.22
CA LEU A 101 -9.89 -2.10 17.08
C LEU A 101 -10.58 -3.22 16.30
N ILE A 102 -10.94 -2.94 15.05
CA ILE A 102 -11.60 -3.87 14.12
C ILE A 102 -10.78 -3.98 12.84
N PRO A 103 -10.86 -5.11 12.11
CA PRO A 103 -10.28 -5.21 10.78
C PRO A 103 -10.82 -4.11 9.85
N GLU A 104 -9.96 -3.58 8.98
CA GLU A 104 -10.38 -2.56 8.02
C GLU A 104 -11.26 -3.20 6.93
N ILE A 105 -12.42 -2.58 6.68
CA ILE A 105 -13.28 -2.93 5.54
C ILE A 105 -13.14 -1.82 4.50
N ARG A 106 -12.84 -2.21 3.27
CA ARG A 106 -12.67 -1.28 2.16
C ARG A 106 -13.52 -1.70 0.96
N SER A 107 -14.26 -0.74 0.40
CA SER A 107 -15.06 -0.97 -0.80
C SER A 107 -14.38 -0.34 -2.00
N PHE A 108 -14.32 -1.10 -3.10
CA PHE A 108 -13.79 -0.66 -4.39
C PHE A 108 -14.95 -0.56 -5.37
N ILE A 109 -15.11 0.60 -5.98
CA ILE A 109 -16.09 0.82 -7.05
C ILE A 109 -15.38 0.58 -8.38
N ILE A 110 -15.77 -0.46 -9.08
CA ILE A 110 -15.15 -0.91 -10.32
C ILE A 110 -16.11 -0.56 -11.47
N PRO A 111 -15.69 0.30 -12.43
CA PRO A 111 -16.51 0.65 -13.59
C PRO A 111 -16.86 -0.57 -14.45
N ALA A 112 -18.02 -0.55 -15.09
CA ALA A 112 -18.43 -1.59 -16.03
C ALA A 112 -17.40 -1.82 -17.14
N GLY A 113 -17.29 -3.07 -17.56
CA GLY A 113 -16.35 -3.49 -18.61
C GLY A 113 -14.97 -3.90 -18.10
N ARG A 114 -14.73 -3.87 -16.78
CA ARG A 114 -13.56 -4.48 -16.17
C ARG A 114 -13.92 -5.85 -15.60
N ASN A 115 -13.17 -6.86 -15.98
CA ASN A 115 -13.36 -8.20 -15.42
C ASN A 115 -12.79 -8.24 -14.01
N ILE A 116 -13.57 -8.77 -13.08
CA ILE A 116 -13.16 -9.01 -11.70
C ILE A 116 -12.58 -10.41 -11.62
N LEU A 117 -11.38 -10.52 -11.10
CA LEU A 117 -10.68 -11.79 -10.92
C LEU A 117 -11.05 -12.46 -9.59
N ALA A 118 -11.36 -11.63 -8.59
CA ALA A 118 -11.66 -12.05 -7.24
C ALA A 118 -13.14 -12.43 -7.08
N LYS A 119 -13.42 -13.48 -6.31
CA LYS A 119 -14.76 -13.98 -6.00
C LYS A 119 -15.05 -13.80 -4.52
N THR A 120 -16.34 -13.71 -4.18
CA THR A 120 -16.77 -13.70 -2.79
C THR A 120 -16.23 -14.93 -2.05
N GLY A 121 -15.57 -14.68 -0.93
CA GLY A 121 -14.93 -15.72 -0.11
C GLY A 121 -13.45 -15.95 -0.38
N ASP A 122 -12.89 -15.41 -1.47
CA ASP A 122 -11.46 -15.55 -1.79
C ASP A 122 -10.60 -14.80 -0.76
N VAL A 123 -9.49 -15.43 -0.37
CA VAL A 123 -8.45 -14.81 0.44
C VAL A 123 -7.35 -14.30 -0.47
N MET A 124 -7.11 -13.01 -0.40
CA MET A 124 -6.14 -12.30 -1.24
C MET A 124 -4.94 -11.88 -0.43
N ARG A 125 -3.75 -12.02 -1.01
CA ARG A 125 -2.51 -11.50 -0.44
C ARG A 125 -2.36 -10.03 -0.77
N ILE A 126 -1.59 -9.32 0.03
CA ILE A 126 -1.21 -7.93 -0.24
C ILE A 126 -0.64 -7.78 -1.66
N GLY A 127 -1.10 -6.78 -2.40
CA GLY A 127 -0.70 -6.53 -3.78
C GLY A 127 -1.30 -7.46 -4.84
N ALA A 128 -2.14 -8.44 -4.46
CA ALA A 128 -2.83 -9.31 -5.42
C ALA A 128 -3.84 -8.52 -6.26
N LYS A 129 -3.95 -8.86 -7.55
CA LYS A 129 -4.91 -8.23 -8.47
C LYS A 129 -6.34 -8.61 -8.11
N LEU A 130 -7.19 -7.61 -7.93
CA LEU A 130 -8.64 -7.78 -7.75
C LEU A 130 -9.36 -7.71 -9.09
N THR A 131 -8.82 -6.96 -10.05
CA THR A 131 -9.36 -6.81 -11.41
C THR A 131 -8.31 -7.11 -12.46
N GLU A 132 -8.75 -7.35 -13.70
CA GLU A 132 -7.87 -7.43 -14.86
C GLU A 132 -7.18 -6.08 -15.13
N GLY A 133 -6.01 -6.13 -15.74
CA GLY A 133 -5.21 -4.97 -16.14
C GLY A 133 -3.76 -5.07 -15.69
N HIS A 134 -2.99 -4.04 -16.06
CA HIS A 134 -1.62 -3.89 -15.58
C HIS A 134 -1.62 -3.23 -14.19
N VAL A 135 -0.76 -3.70 -13.31
CA VAL A 135 -0.64 -3.10 -11.97
C VAL A 135 0.09 -1.75 -12.08
N ASN A 136 -0.40 -0.77 -11.34
CA ASN A 136 0.35 0.46 -11.12
C ASN A 136 1.54 0.16 -10.21
N LEU A 137 2.76 0.27 -10.76
CA LEU A 137 3.99 -0.08 -10.04
C LEU A 137 4.22 0.78 -8.80
N GLN A 138 3.83 2.07 -8.86
CA GLN A 138 3.94 2.95 -7.71
C GLN A 138 3.01 2.47 -6.57
N SER A 139 1.75 2.18 -6.89
CA SER A 139 0.80 1.67 -5.89
C SER A 139 1.26 0.32 -5.32
N LEU A 140 1.82 -0.55 -6.14
CA LEU A 140 2.36 -1.85 -5.68
C LEU A 140 3.57 -1.65 -4.77
N MET A 141 4.46 -0.71 -5.11
CA MET A 141 5.63 -0.36 -4.30
C MET A 141 5.22 0.15 -2.92
N ASP A 142 4.23 1.06 -2.88
CA ASP A 142 3.76 1.68 -1.64
C ASP A 142 2.98 0.67 -0.77
N THR A 143 2.30 -0.31 -1.40
CA THR A 143 1.45 -1.28 -0.71
C THR A 143 2.22 -2.53 -0.30
N ALA A 144 2.86 -3.20 -1.23
CA ALA A 144 3.49 -4.52 -1.05
C ALA A 144 5.04 -4.46 -0.99
N GLY A 145 5.61 -3.26 -1.14
CA GLY A 145 7.04 -3.01 -1.02
C GLY A 145 7.88 -3.38 -2.24
N PRO A 146 9.22 -3.12 -2.16
CA PRO A 146 10.12 -3.23 -3.30
C PRO A 146 10.22 -4.65 -3.84
N LEU A 147 10.36 -5.66 -2.98
CA LEU A 147 10.54 -7.05 -3.42
C LEU A 147 9.35 -7.55 -4.25
N SER A 148 8.12 -7.26 -3.82
CA SER A 148 6.91 -7.65 -4.54
C SER A 148 6.82 -6.96 -5.90
N THR A 149 7.25 -5.69 -5.97
CA THR A 149 7.27 -4.91 -7.21
C THR A 149 8.33 -5.43 -8.18
N GLU A 150 9.53 -5.76 -7.69
CA GLU A 150 10.58 -6.40 -8.49
C GLU A 150 10.11 -7.72 -9.10
N LEU A 151 9.54 -8.60 -8.28
CA LEU A 151 9.01 -9.89 -8.72
C LEU A 151 7.89 -9.73 -9.74
N TYR A 152 6.99 -8.75 -9.53
CA TYR A 152 5.92 -8.46 -10.49
C TYR A 152 6.49 -8.05 -11.86
N ILE A 153 7.46 -7.12 -11.90
CA ILE A 153 8.09 -6.65 -13.14
C ILE A 153 8.75 -7.82 -13.87
N VAL A 154 9.49 -8.66 -13.16
CA VAL A 154 10.16 -9.83 -13.75
C VAL A 154 9.13 -10.80 -14.35
N ALA A 155 8.03 -11.07 -13.63
CA ALA A 155 6.99 -11.98 -14.08
C ALA A 155 6.26 -11.44 -15.32
N ASP A 156 5.85 -10.16 -15.30
CA ASP A 156 5.09 -9.52 -16.37
C ASP A 156 5.93 -9.44 -17.67
N ILE A 157 7.21 -9.07 -17.58
CA ILE A 157 8.13 -9.06 -18.73
C ILE A 157 8.31 -10.48 -19.28
N LYS A 158 8.50 -11.48 -18.42
CA LYS A 158 8.63 -12.87 -18.83
C LYS A 158 7.38 -13.35 -19.55
N GLU A 159 6.20 -12.98 -19.09
CA GLU A 159 4.92 -13.31 -19.73
C GLU A 159 4.81 -12.68 -21.12
N ILE A 160 5.21 -11.40 -21.28
CA ILE A 160 5.22 -10.72 -22.58
C ILE A 160 6.12 -11.46 -23.58
N TYR A 161 7.34 -11.86 -23.19
CA TYR A 161 8.23 -12.63 -24.07
C TYR A 161 7.65 -14.01 -24.41
N SER A 162 7.09 -14.69 -23.41
CA SER A 162 6.47 -16.01 -23.61
C SER A 162 5.29 -15.96 -24.57
N SER A 163 4.45 -14.92 -24.50
CA SER A 163 3.33 -14.70 -25.42
C SER A 163 3.78 -14.47 -26.87
N GLN A 164 5.01 -13.99 -27.07
CA GLN A 164 5.64 -13.80 -28.38
C GLN A 164 6.44 -15.05 -28.84
N GLY A 165 6.34 -16.16 -28.13
CA GLY A 165 7.05 -17.40 -28.45
C GLY A 165 8.55 -17.36 -28.10
N GLN A 166 9.00 -16.36 -27.33
CA GLN A 166 10.39 -16.23 -26.94
C GLN A 166 10.60 -16.67 -25.48
N THR A 167 11.63 -17.47 -25.24
CA THR A 167 11.99 -17.91 -23.90
C THR A 167 13.19 -17.09 -23.42
N VAL A 168 12.99 -16.26 -22.40
CA VAL A 168 14.04 -15.46 -21.76
C VAL A 168 14.31 -15.98 -20.37
N ASN A 169 15.59 -16.15 -20.04
CA ASN A 169 15.97 -16.53 -18.67
C ASN A 169 15.72 -15.34 -17.72
N ALA A 170 15.01 -15.58 -16.64
CA ALA A 170 14.66 -14.58 -15.63
C ALA A 170 15.89 -13.77 -15.13
N LYS A 171 17.06 -14.40 -15.03
CA LYS A 171 18.31 -13.73 -14.58
C LYS A 171 18.68 -12.48 -15.38
N HIS A 172 18.37 -12.44 -16.69
CA HIS A 172 18.66 -11.25 -17.51
C HIS A 172 17.70 -10.10 -17.16
N ILE A 173 16.46 -10.41 -16.90
CA ILE A 173 15.44 -9.42 -16.49
C ILE A 173 15.75 -8.93 -15.08
N GLU A 174 16.04 -9.85 -14.16
CA GLU A 174 16.40 -9.54 -12.77
C GLU A 174 17.59 -8.59 -12.65
N LEU A 175 18.61 -8.71 -13.51
CA LEU A 175 19.73 -7.78 -13.52
C LEU A 175 19.31 -6.34 -13.85
N ILE A 176 18.39 -6.17 -14.80
CA ILE A 176 17.87 -4.86 -15.19
C ILE A 176 17.02 -4.30 -14.05
N VAL A 177 16.10 -5.12 -13.53
CA VAL A 177 15.22 -4.72 -12.43
C VAL A 177 16.02 -4.32 -11.20
N ARG A 178 17.03 -5.11 -10.81
CA ARG A 178 17.94 -4.76 -9.73
C ARG A 178 18.61 -3.39 -9.94
N GLN A 179 18.96 -3.06 -11.19
CA GLN A 179 19.52 -1.74 -11.48
C GLN A 179 18.50 -0.62 -11.34
N MET A 180 17.22 -0.85 -11.67
CA MET A 180 16.14 0.12 -11.46
C MET A 180 15.99 0.47 -9.98
N PHE A 181 16.07 -0.52 -9.09
CA PHE A 181 15.93 -0.37 -7.63
C PHE A 181 17.23 -0.03 -6.90
N SER A 182 18.33 0.20 -7.62
CA SER A 182 19.66 0.48 -7.03
C SER A 182 19.79 1.87 -6.39
N LYS A 183 18.85 2.78 -6.69
CA LYS A 183 18.89 4.17 -6.23
C LYS A 183 17.61 4.53 -5.51
N VAL A 184 17.76 5.38 -4.50
CA VAL A 184 16.65 5.95 -3.74
C VAL A 184 16.74 7.48 -3.76
N LYS A 185 15.58 8.14 -3.74
CA LYS A 185 15.51 9.59 -3.58
C LYS A 185 15.50 9.92 -2.10
N ILE A 186 16.45 10.71 -1.65
CA ILE A 186 16.48 11.21 -0.28
C ILE A 186 15.46 12.35 -0.18
N THR A 187 14.47 12.20 0.68
CA THR A 187 13.44 13.23 0.93
C THR A 187 13.75 14.05 2.17
N ASN A 188 14.43 13.46 3.15
CA ASN A 188 14.91 14.11 4.35
C ASN A 188 16.27 13.55 4.72
N ALA A 189 17.28 14.38 4.81
CA ALA A 189 18.65 13.97 5.14
C ALA A 189 18.84 13.60 6.63
N GLY A 190 17.93 14.04 7.52
CA GLY A 190 18.12 13.89 8.97
C GLY A 190 19.47 14.44 9.41
N ASP A 191 20.19 13.67 10.24
CA ASP A 191 21.53 14.01 10.75
C ASP A 191 22.66 13.59 9.79
N SER A 192 22.34 13.14 8.57
CA SER A 192 23.34 12.74 7.59
C SER A 192 23.83 13.91 6.76
N SER A 193 25.02 13.75 6.13
CA SER A 193 25.60 14.74 5.22
C SER A 193 25.04 14.66 3.78
N PHE A 194 24.01 13.90 3.54
CA PHE A 194 23.36 13.81 2.23
C PHE A 194 22.50 15.04 1.94
N PHE A 195 22.48 15.44 0.67
CA PHE A 195 21.58 16.51 0.19
C PHE A 195 20.29 15.85 -0.36
N PRO A 196 19.10 16.40 -0.08
CA PRO A 196 17.84 15.95 -0.67
C PRO A 196 17.74 16.24 -2.16
#